data_3470dfdef3f7552ebd941d43a69a128e
#
_entry.id   3470dfdef3f7552ebd941d43a69a128e
#
_cell.length_a   1.000
_cell.length_b   1.000
_cell.length_c   1.000
_cell.angle_alpha   90.00
_cell.angle_beta   90.00
_cell.angle_gamma   90.00
#
_symmetry.space_group_name_H-M   'P 1'
#
loop_
_entity.id
_entity.type
_entity.pdbx_description
1 polymer ?
#
loop_
_entity_poly.entity_id
_entity_poly.type
_entity_poly.pdbx_seq_one_letter_code
_entity_poly.pdbx_strand_id
1 'polypeptide(L)'
;MGLATARALQAQGLPFTVFEAHDDVGGLWDIHNPASTVYESAHLISSKRMTEFAEFPMRDAVAPYPRHDEVRRYFGEFTDHFDLRRRIEFRTRVRSLVKSADGWEVTTSRDGVETTRSVTAVCIATGTLHHRHQPSLPGRFTGTLLHSADYKSPALFAGRRVLIVGCGNSGADIAVDAVRYAASVDISLRRGYHFLPKFVKGRPIDTLGGLVKLPRRLKQAVDGLIVRLLVGSPTDYGLPAPDHRLYESHPVLNSLLLHHLGHGDIRARRDVAAVEGQSVRFADGEAGEYDVIVQATGYVLHYPFIDRSHLAWPEGAPAPRLFLNTMHPQDDSLFLMGMLEASGLGWQGRYEQARLVAAYLHGIATGHPGAAALRREKAAWRGERLDGGYAYLPLDRMAYYVHKDTYLRTLRRHQRALGVPPVTRGAARP
;
A
#
# COMPACT_ATOMS: atom_id res chain seq x y z
N MET A 1 0.10 1.79 9.60
CA MET A 1 -0.86 0.96 10.38
C MET A 1 -0.52 0.88 11.86
N GLY A 2 0.72 0.66 12.26
CA GLY A 2 1.10 0.56 13.68
C GLY A 2 0.54 1.70 14.54
N LEU A 3 0.74 2.96 14.14
CA LEU A 3 0.21 4.14 14.86
C LEU A 3 -1.34 4.14 14.94
N ALA A 4 -2.03 3.79 13.86
CA ALA A 4 -3.49 3.69 13.86
C ALA A 4 -3.98 2.60 14.82
N THR A 5 -3.27 1.46 14.88
CA THR A 5 -3.58 0.37 15.82
C THR A 5 -3.30 0.80 17.27
N ALA A 6 -2.15 1.41 17.52
CA ALA A 6 -1.79 1.93 18.84
C ALA A 6 -2.83 2.94 19.37
N ARG A 7 -3.24 3.89 18.52
CA ARG A 7 -4.29 4.87 18.86
C ARG A 7 -5.64 4.20 19.13
N ALA A 8 -6.01 3.19 18.34
CA ALA A 8 -7.26 2.47 18.55
C ALA A 8 -7.26 1.66 19.87
N LEU A 9 -6.17 0.97 20.19
CA LEU A 9 -5.99 0.26 21.46
C LEU A 9 -6.01 1.22 22.64
N GLN A 10 -5.31 2.36 22.54
CA GLN A 10 -5.33 3.41 23.55
C GLN A 10 -6.75 3.92 23.83
N ALA A 11 -7.53 4.17 22.76
CA ALA A 11 -8.90 4.66 22.88
C ALA A 11 -9.85 3.66 23.54
N GLN A 12 -9.52 2.36 23.54
CA GLN A 12 -10.25 1.30 24.25
C GLN A 12 -9.69 1.03 25.65
N GLY A 13 -8.68 1.78 26.11
CA GLY A 13 -8.04 1.56 27.41
C GLY A 13 -7.26 0.25 27.52
N LEU A 14 -6.95 -0.41 26.39
CA LEU A 14 -6.22 -1.67 26.40
C LEU A 14 -4.72 -1.42 26.65
N PRO A 15 -4.05 -2.26 27.46
CA PRO A 15 -2.60 -2.22 27.58
C PRO A 15 -1.95 -2.76 26.31
N PHE A 16 -0.90 -2.08 25.82
CA PHE A 16 -0.14 -2.52 24.66
C PHE A 16 1.29 -1.97 24.67
N THR A 17 2.17 -2.65 23.95
CA THR A 17 3.51 -2.18 23.57
C THR A 17 3.66 -2.27 22.07
N VAL A 18 4.28 -1.28 21.45
CA VAL A 18 4.63 -1.28 20.03
C VAL A 18 6.13 -1.52 19.90
N PHE A 19 6.52 -2.49 19.08
CA PHE A 19 7.92 -2.70 18.71
C PHE A 19 8.18 -2.10 17.34
N GLU A 20 9.15 -1.19 17.25
CA GLU A 20 9.58 -0.56 16.00
C GLU A 20 11.08 -0.83 15.79
N ALA A 21 11.40 -1.40 14.63
CA ALA A 21 12.78 -1.75 14.32
C ALA A 21 13.67 -0.54 14.00
N HIS A 22 13.05 0.55 13.57
CA HIS A 22 13.73 1.84 13.30
C HIS A 22 13.80 2.69 14.57
N ASP A 23 14.53 3.79 14.52
CA ASP A 23 14.72 4.73 15.63
C ASP A 23 13.63 5.81 15.72
N ASP A 24 12.73 5.91 14.71
CA ASP A 24 11.59 6.83 14.71
C ASP A 24 10.37 6.23 14.00
N VAL A 25 9.27 6.95 14.08
CA VAL A 25 8.01 6.64 13.37
C VAL A 25 8.06 7.11 11.92
N GLY A 26 7.17 6.57 11.09
CA GLY A 26 7.07 6.95 9.67
C GLY A 26 7.02 5.73 8.74
N GLY A 27 7.66 4.64 9.15
CA GLY A 27 7.73 3.40 8.36
C GLY A 27 8.34 3.67 6.99
N LEU A 28 7.64 3.28 5.91
CA LEU A 28 8.15 3.50 4.54
C LEU A 28 8.27 4.99 4.14
N TRP A 29 7.55 5.90 4.82
CA TRP A 29 7.58 7.34 4.51
C TRP A 29 8.80 8.07 5.10
N ASP A 30 9.53 7.42 5.96
CA ASP A 30 10.84 7.92 6.40
C ASP A 30 11.92 7.41 5.43
N ILE A 31 12.46 8.29 4.59
CA ILE A 31 13.50 7.94 3.61
C ILE A 31 14.78 7.40 4.26
N HIS A 32 15.02 7.75 5.53
CA HIS A 32 16.19 7.30 6.30
C HIS A 32 15.99 5.92 6.94
N ASN A 33 14.75 5.39 6.94
CA ASN A 33 14.50 4.04 7.38
C ASN A 33 15.07 3.03 6.36
N PRO A 34 15.95 2.10 6.77
CA PRO A 34 16.54 1.10 5.85
C PRO A 34 15.51 0.25 5.10
N ALA A 35 14.29 0.08 5.67
CA ALA A 35 13.19 -0.64 5.03
C ALA A 35 12.30 0.27 4.17
N SER A 36 12.62 1.56 4.05
CA SER A 36 11.86 2.52 3.25
C SER A 36 11.98 2.24 1.76
N THR A 37 10.86 2.36 1.07
CA THR A 37 10.77 2.23 -0.37
C THR A 37 10.43 3.55 -1.06
N VAL A 38 10.40 4.68 -0.33
CA VAL A 38 10.21 6.01 -0.91
C VAL A 38 11.53 6.58 -1.43
N TYR A 39 11.41 7.55 -2.31
CA TYR A 39 12.48 8.29 -2.98
C TYR A 39 12.22 9.81 -2.83
N GLU A 40 13.22 10.63 -3.13
CA GLU A 40 13.20 12.08 -2.88
C GLU A 40 12.00 12.80 -3.50
N SER A 41 11.55 12.40 -4.69
CA SER A 41 10.40 12.98 -5.38
C SER A 41 9.06 12.35 -5.00
N ALA A 42 9.03 11.36 -4.10
CA ALA A 42 7.81 10.63 -3.77
C ALA A 42 6.76 11.52 -3.09
N HIS A 43 5.56 11.53 -3.66
CA HIS A 43 4.37 12.19 -3.13
C HIS A 43 3.26 11.17 -2.93
N LEU A 44 2.29 11.51 -2.08
CA LEU A 44 1.06 10.73 -2.02
C LEU A 44 0.40 10.65 -3.41
N ILE A 45 -0.17 9.50 -3.73
CA ILE A 45 -0.98 9.28 -4.94
C ILE A 45 -2.47 9.58 -4.70
N SER A 46 -2.86 9.85 -3.45
CA SER A 46 -4.18 10.32 -3.05
C SER A 46 -4.06 11.66 -2.33
N SER A 47 -5.08 12.50 -2.42
CA SER A 47 -5.05 13.81 -1.78
C SER A 47 -5.01 13.71 -0.25
N LYS A 48 -4.47 14.75 0.42
CA LYS A 48 -4.39 14.81 1.88
C LYS A 48 -5.75 14.56 2.54
N ARG A 49 -6.82 15.14 2.01
CA ARG A 49 -8.18 15.00 2.54
C ARG A 49 -8.75 13.60 2.43
N MET A 50 -8.34 12.84 1.42
CA MET A 50 -8.76 11.44 1.24
C MET A 50 -7.87 10.47 2.00
N THR A 51 -6.72 10.93 2.49
CA THR A 51 -5.69 10.07 3.09
C THR A 51 -5.57 10.26 4.60
N GLU A 52 -5.67 11.48 5.12
CA GLU A 52 -5.49 11.84 6.53
C GLU A 52 -6.41 11.08 7.50
N PHE A 53 -6.03 11.04 8.77
CA PHE A 53 -6.92 10.59 9.86
C PHE A 53 -7.95 11.69 10.15
N ALA A 54 -9.22 11.33 10.24
CA ALA A 54 -10.29 12.31 10.47
C ALA A 54 -10.15 13.03 11.82
N GLU A 55 -9.72 12.35 12.88
CA GLU A 55 -9.50 12.96 14.20
C GLU A 55 -8.25 13.85 14.27
N PHE A 56 -7.34 13.73 13.30
CA PHE A 56 -6.10 14.51 13.24
C PHE A 56 -5.82 14.92 11.78
N PRO A 57 -6.56 15.92 11.25
CA PRO A 57 -6.35 16.35 9.86
C PRO A 57 -4.94 16.94 9.65
N MET A 58 -4.44 16.87 8.43
CA MET A 58 -3.19 17.53 8.05
C MET A 58 -3.36 19.04 8.12
N ARG A 59 -2.27 19.77 8.33
CA ARG A 59 -2.27 21.24 8.35
C ARG A 59 -2.77 21.79 7.03
N ASP A 60 -3.43 22.95 7.07
CA ASP A 60 -3.95 23.59 5.87
C ASP A 60 -2.85 24.00 4.89
N ALA A 61 -1.69 24.41 5.40
CA ALA A 61 -0.50 24.77 4.61
C ALA A 61 0.12 23.59 3.82
N VAL A 62 -0.19 22.32 4.18
CA VAL A 62 0.33 21.14 3.49
C VAL A 62 -0.31 21.02 2.10
N ALA A 63 0.50 20.75 1.09
CA ALA A 63 0.07 20.61 -0.30
C ALA A 63 -1.04 19.55 -0.47
N PRO A 64 -1.92 19.68 -1.50
CA PRO A 64 -2.95 18.68 -1.78
C PRO A 64 -2.43 17.23 -1.90
N TYR A 65 -1.25 17.04 -2.45
CA TYR A 65 -0.52 15.76 -2.52
C TYR A 65 0.81 15.90 -1.79
N PRO A 66 0.87 15.64 -0.47
CA PRO A 66 2.08 15.84 0.34
C PRO A 66 3.25 15.00 -0.14
N ARG A 67 4.44 15.55 -0.05
CA ARG A 67 5.70 14.84 -0.25
C ARG A 67 6.01 13.95 0.96
N HIS A 68 6.89 12.97 0.78
CA HIS A 68 7.21 11.96 1.81
C HIS A 68 7.64 12.57 3.15
N ASP A 69 8.40 13.67 3.16
CA ASP A 69 8.87 14.33 4.38
C ASP A 69 7.74 15.04 5.16
N GLU A 70 6.75 15.61 4.45
CA GLU A 70 5.54 16.15 5.07
C GLU A 70 4.68 15.03 5.67
N VAL A 71 4.62 13.87 4.99
CA VAL A 71 3.94 12.67 5.49
C VAL A 71 4.64 12.12 6.74
N ARG A 72 5.98 12.05 6.73
CA ARG A 72 6.77 11.65 7.91
C ARG A 72 6.51 12.60 9.08
N ARG A 73 6.56 13.91 8.85
CA ARG A 73 6.25 14.94 9.86
C ARG A 73 4.86 14.76 10.44
N TYR A 74 3.86 14.54 9.59
CA TYR A 74 2.49 14.29 10.02
C TYR A 74 2.37 13.08 10.95
N PHE A 75 3.08 11.99 10.69
CA PHE A 75 3.09 10.82 11.58
C PHE A 75 3.82 11.10 12.91
N GLY A 76 4.90 11.88 12.89
CA GLY A 76 5.54 12.34 14.11
C GLY A 76 4.59 13.17 14.98
N GLU A 77 3.97 14.20 14.39
CA GLU A 77 2.96 15.04 15.06
C GLU A 77 1.76 14.25 15.58
N PHE A 78 1.27 13.26 14.83
CA PHE A 78 0.19 12.36 15.27
C PHE A 78 0.63 11.55 16.50
N THR A 79 1.83 11.02 16.47
CA THR A 79 2.39 10.21 17.57
C THR A 79 2.53 11.03 18.85
N ASP A 80 3.00 12.26 18.73
CA ASP A 80 3.22 13.17 19.87
C ASP A 80 1.87 13.70 20.40
N HIS A 81 0.93 14.08 19.52
CA HIS A 81 -0.39 14.58 19.90
C HIS A 81 -1.19 13.59 20.73
N PHE A 82 -1.10 12.29 20.41
CA PHE A 82 -1.80 11.23 21.14
C PHE A 82 -0.93 10.56 22.21
N ASP A 83 0.26 11.11 22.49
CA ASP A 83 1.20 10.57 23.49
C ASP A 83 1.47 9.05 23.29
N LEU A 84 1.64 8.65 22.02
CA LEU A 84 1.89 7.24 21.69
C LEU A 84 3.36 6.87 21.84
N ARG A 85 4.28 7.86 21.74
CA ARG A 85 5.74 7.63 21.74
C ARG A 85 6.21 6.82 22.94
N ARG A 86 5.66 7.06 24.12
CA ARG A 86 5.97 6.33 25.36
C ARG A 86 5.57 4.84 25.33
N ARG A 87 4.75 4.42 24.35
CA ARG A 87 4.32 3.04 24.16
C ARG A 87 5.11 2.32 23.07
N ILE A 88 6.09 3.00 22.46
CA ILE A 88 6.89 2.47 21.36
C ILE A 88 8.28 2.17 21.86
N GLU A 89 8.70 0.93 21.74
CA GLU A 89 10.09 0.51 21.93
C GLU A 89 10.78 0.57 20.56
N PHE A 90 11.56 1.66 20.35
CA PHE A 90 12.33 1.88 19.14
C PHE A 90 13.60 1.01 19.10
N ARG A 91 14.18 0.84 17.92
CA ARG A 91 15.36 -0.01 17.64
C ARG A 91 15.16 -1.44 18.12
N THR A 92 13.90 -1.87 18.17
CA THR A 92 13.48 -3.17 18.72
C THR A 92 12.83 -3.98 17.61
N ARG A 93 13.57 -4.95 17.09
CA ARG A 93 13.13 -5.84 16.00
C ARG A 93 12.51 -7.10 16.56
N VAL A 94 11.30 -7.43 16.14
CA VAL A 94 10.71 -8.76 16.40
C VAL A 94 11.46 -9.81 15.58
N ARG A 95 11.97 -10.84 16.26
CA ARG A 95 12.70 -11.97 15.66
C ARG A 95 11.81 -13.17 15.46
N SER A 96 10.97 -13.47 16.44
CA SER A 96 10.04 -14.60 16.34
C SER A 96 8.74 -14.35 17.10
N LEU A 97 7.68 -14.96 16.60
CA LEU A 97 6.39 -15.11 17.25
C LEU A 97 6.09 -16.61 17.33
N VAL A 98 5.97 -17.14 18.54
CA VAL A 98 5.66 -18.54 18.79
C VAL A 98 4.34 -18.62 19.53
N LYS A 99 3.41 -19.45 19.02
CA LYS A 99 2.11 -19.64 19.67
C LYS A 99 2.29 -20.39 20.99
N SER A 100 1.71 -19.89 22.06
CA SER A 100 1.65 -20.52 23.37
C SER A 100 0.20 -20.88 23.77
N ALA A 101 0.02 -21.55 24.88
CA ALA A 101 -1.33 -21.92 25.38
C ALA A 101 -2.22 -20.69 25.63
N ASP A 102 -1.64 -19.62 26.18
CA ASP A 102 -2.37 -18.42 26.62
C ASP A 102 -2.18 -17.21 25.69
N GLY A 103 -1.55 -17.41 24.53
CA GLY A 103 -1.29 -16.30 23.59
C GLY A 103 -0.06 -16.51 22.73
N TRP A 104 0.93 -15.63 22.85
CA TRP A 104 2.15 -15.64 22.03
C TRP A 104 3.39 -15.32 22.86
N GLU A 105 4.48 -16.00 22.53
CA GLU A 105 5.82 -15.58 22.95
C GLU A 105 6.43 -14.73 21.83
N VAL A 106 6.79 -13.50 22.18
CA VAL A 106 7.38 -12.51 21.27
C VAL A 106 8.84 -12.35 21.63
N THR A 107 9.73 -12.85 20.78
CA THR A 107 11.19 -12.61 20.92
C THR A 107 11.57 -11.38 20.12
N THR A 108 12.16 -10.41 20.81
CA THR A 108 12.64 -9.15 20.25
C THR A 108 14.16 -9.05 20.38
N SER A 109 14.79 -8.32 19.47
CA SER A 109 16.22 -8.00 19.54
C SER A 109 16.41 -6.49 19.51
N ARG A 110 17.11 -5.96 20.52
CA ARG A 110 17.51 -4.56 20.61
C ARG A 110 19.00 -4.48 20.93
N ASP A 111 19.75 -3.77 20.09
CA ASP A 111 21.20 -3.59 20.21
C ASP A 111 21.96 -4.95 20.42
N GLY A 112 21.49 -6.02 19.74
CA GLY A 112 22.04 -7.37 19.82
C GLY A 112 21.54 -8.21 20.99
N VAL A 113 20.80 -7.64 21.95
CA VAL A 113 20.23 -8.36 23.09
C VAL A 113 18.83 -8.87 22.74
N GLU A 114 18.60 -10.16 22.94
CA GLU A 114 17.28 -10.76 22.75
C GLU A 114 16.51 -10.83 24.06
N THR A 115 15.20 -10.56 23.97
CA THR A 115 14.27 -10.66 25.10
C THR A 115 12.98 -11.30 24.61
N THR A 116 12.47 -12.27 25.37
CA THR A 116 11.18 -12.92 25.10
C THR A 116 10.14 -12.46 26.11
N ARG A 117 8.94 -12.12 25.63
CA ARG A 117 7.78 -11.69 26.44
C ARG A 117 6.53 -12.46 26.03
N SER A 118 5.72 -12.86 27.00
CA SER A 118 4.41 -13.44 26.73
C SER A 118 3.36 -12.34 26.59
N VAL A 119 2.50 -12.44 25.57
CA VAL A 119 1.40 -11.51 25.27
C VAL A 119 0.14 -12.29 24.91
N THR A 120 -1.03 -11.75 25.22
CA THR A 120 -2.32 -12.39 24.92
C THR A 120 -2.72 -12.28 23.47
N ALA A 121 -2.29 -11.22 22.75
CA ALA A 121 -2.61 -11.02 21.35
C ALA A 121 -1.51 -10.24 20.62
N VAL A 122 -1.41 -10.45 19.31
CA VAL A 122 -0.43 -9.80 18.42
C VAL A 122 -1.14 -9.12 17.24
N CYS A 123 -0.79 -7.86 17.01
CA CYS A 123 -1.18 -7.07 15.85
C CYS A 123 0.04 -6.85 14.94
N ILE A 124 0.17 -7.62 13.88
CA ILE A 124 1.26 -7.48 12.90
C ILE A 124 0.94 -6.28 12.00
N ALA A 125 1.74 -5.21 12.08
CA ALA A 125 1.54 -3.96 11.34
C ALA A 125 2.77 -3.55 10.50
N THR A 126 3.53 -4.52 10.01
CA THR A 126 4.80 -4.35 9.30
C THR A 126 4.66 -3.74 7.89
N GLY A 127 3.43 -3.62 7.38
CA GLY A 127 3.16 -3.12 6.03
C GLY A 127 3.25 -4.20 4.96
N THR A 128 2.99 -3.80 3.70
CA THR A 128 2.88 -4.71 2.55
C THR A 128 3.86 -4.37 1.42
N LEU A 129 4.64 -3.28 1.54
CA LEU A 129 5.46 -2.72 0.48
C LEU A 129 6.94 -2.65 0.88
N HIS A 130 7.48 -3.72 1.48
CA HIS A 130 8.88 -3.76 1.94
C HIS A 130 9.68 -4.95 1.40
N HIS A 131 9.03 -6.06 1.03
CA HIS A 131 9.71 -7.20 0.44
C HIS A 131 9.54 -7.20 -1.09
N ARG A 132 10.66 -7.13 -1.81
CA ARG A 132 10.72 -6.93 -3.26
C ARG A 132 10.17 -8.13 -4.02
N HIS A 133 9.35 -7.88 -5.02
CA HIS A 133 9.09 -8.86 -6.08
C HIS A 133 10.09 -8.61 -7.20
N GLN A 134 11.14 -9.38 -7.24
CA GLN A 134 12.25 -9.22 -8.20
C GLN A 134 12.39 -10.48 -9.07
N PRO A 135 11.60 -10.60 -10.16
CA PRO A 135 11.72 -11.72 -11.07
C PRO A 135 13.08 -11.70 -11.78
N SER A 136 13.62 -12.86 -12.09
CA SER A 136 14.83 -12.99 -12.89
C SER A 136 14.59 -12.44 -14.29
N LEU A 137 15.55 -11.68 -14.81
CA LEU A 137 15.54 -11.28 -16.21
C LEU A 137 15.83 -12.51 -17.10
N PRO A 138 15.27 -12.55 -18.33
CA PRO A 138 15.52 -13.64 -19.26
C PRO A 138 16.91 -13.50 -19.92
N GLY A 139 17.98 -13.81 -19.17
CA GLY A 139 19.36 -13.68 -19.57
C GLY A 139 20.24 -12.96 -18.56
N ARG A 140 21.45 -12.55 -18.95
CA ARG A 140 22.42 -11.90 -18.07
C ARG A 140 22.63 -10.45 -18.44
N PHE A 141 22.24 -9.55 -17.54
CA PHE A 141 22.54 -8.12 -17.63
C PHE A 141 23.89 -7.81 -16.99
N THR A 142 24.73 -7.03 -17.68
CA THR A 142 26.08 -6.65 -17.20
C THR A 142 26.14 -5.21 -16.68
N GLY A 143 25.07 -4.42 -16.86
CA GLY A 143 24.94 -3.08 -16.30
C GLY A 143 24.45 -3.08 -14.85
N THR A 144 23.97 -1.96 -14.37
CA THR A 144 23.41 -1.80 -13.04
C THR A 144 21.96 -2.26 -12.98
N LEU A 145 21.67 -3.32 -12.24
CA LEU A 145 20.30 -3.82 -12.00
C LEU A 145 19.85 -3.41 -10.61
N LEU A 146 18.71 -2.73 -10.53
CA LEU A 146 18.10 -2.22 -9.29
C LEU A 146 16.64 -2.63 -9.19
N HIS A 147 16.14 -2.76 -7.98
CA HIS A 147 14.69 -2.73 -7.74
C HIS A 147 14.25 -1.30 -7.41
N SER A 148 12.99 -0.92 -7.70
CA SER A 148 12.44 0.41 -7.36
C SER A 148 12.55 0.78 -5.88
N ALA A 149 12.67 -0.19 -4.98
CA ALA A 149 12.92 0.02 -3.56
C ALA A 149 14.31 0.63 -3.26
N ASP A 150 15.30 0.38 -4.13
CA ASP A 150 16.66 0.90 -4.01
C ASP A 150 16.81 2.29 -4.61
N TYR A 151 15.89 2.68 -5.45
CA TYR A 151 15.88 4.01 -6.04
C TYR A 151 15.60 5.06 -4.97
N LYS A 152 16.49 6.05 -4.84
CA LYS A 152 16.35 7.16 -3.89
C LYS A 152 16.39 8.52 -4.56
N SER A 153 17.21 8.68 -5.60
CA SER A 153 17.43 9.96 -6.26
C SER A 153 17.72 9.77 -7.74
N PRO A 154 17.23 10.68 -8.62
CA PRO A 154 17.50 10.62 -10.05
C PRO A 154 18.96 10.88 -10.44
N ALA A 155 19.78 11.40 -9.53
CA ALA A 155 21.22 11.57 -9.75
C ALA A 155 21.93 10.27 -10.17
N LEU A 156 21.40 9.12 -9.75
CA LEU A 156 21.84 7.79 -10.16
C LEU A 156 21.84 7.60 -11.69
N PHE A 157 20.98 8.29 -12.42
CA PHE A 157 20.77 8.14 -13.86
C PHE A 157 21.61 9.09 -14.72
N ALA A 158 22.43 9.95 -14.10
CA ALA A 158 23.17 10.99 -14.82
C ALA A 158 23.99 10.42 -16.00
N GLY A 159 23.64 10.84 -17.23
CA GLY A 159 24.29 10.44 -18.48
C GLY A 159 24.11 8.98 -18.87
N ARG A 160 23.22 8.21 -18.23
CA ARG A 160 23.00 6.77 -18.45
C ARG A 160 21.76 6.51 -19.31
N ARG A 161 21.79 5.41 -20.08
CA ARG A 161 20.63 4.85 -20.76
C ARG A 161 19.85 3.99 -19.77
N VAL A 162 18.61 4.36 -19.50
CA VAL A 162 17.80 3.78 -18.42
C VAL A 162 16.60 3.02 -18.96
N LEU A 163 16.40 1.78 -18.53
CA LEU A 163 15.18 1.00 -18.75
C LEU A 163 14.44 0.82 -17.44
N ILE A 164 13.18 1.26 -17.38
CA ILE A 164 12.27 0.98 -16.28
C ILE A 164 11.38 -0.20 -16.67
N VAL A 165 11.41 -1.29 -15.90
CA VAL A 165 10.58 -2.49 -16.13
C VAL A 165 9.38 -2.46 -15.21
N GLY A 166 8.19 -2.25 -15.77
CA GLY A 166 6.91 -2.09 -15.05
C GLY A 166 6.44 -0.65 -14.97
N CYS A 167 5.13 -0.45 -15.19
CA CYS A 167 4.47 0.86 -15.23
C CYS A 167 3.38 0.98 -14.15
N GLY A 168 3.69 0.56 -12.92
CA GLY A 168 2.91 0.97 -11.75
C GLY A 168 3.22 2.43 -11.37
N ASN A 169 2.63 2.94 -10.28
CA ASN A 169 2.90 4.32 -9.85
C ASN A 169 4.40 4.59 -9.67
N SER A 170 5.15 3.67 -9.02
CA SER A 170 6.60 3.83 -8.84
C SER A 170 7.36 3.84 -10.18
N GLY A 171 7.04 2.92 -11.10
CA GLY A 171 7.72 2.91 -12.41
C GLY A 171 7.45 4.17 -13.22
N ALA A 172 6.22 4.67 -13.21
CA ALA A 172 5.84 5.92 -13.86
C ALA A 172 6.57 7.13 -13.25
N ASP A 173 6.62 7.22 -11.91
CA ASP A 173 7.29 8.32 -11.22
C ASP A 173 8.82 8.29 -11.49
N ILE A 174 9.46 7.12 -11.39
CA ILE A 174 10.90 6.97 -11.62
C ILE A 174 11.27 7.28 -13.08
N ALA A 175 10.43 6.86 -14.05
CA ALA A 175 10.66 7.19 -15.45
C ALA A 175 10.60 8.71 -15.69
N VAL A 176 9.64 9.41 -15.10
CA VAL A 176 9.53 10.88 -15.17
C VAL A 176 10.72 11.57 -14.51
N ASP A 177 11.15 11.10 -13.33
CA ASP A 177 12.35 11.63 -12.65
C ASP A 177 13.61 11.48 -13.51
N ALA A 178 13.74 10.36 -14.21
CA ALA A 178 14.92 10.04 -15.02
C ALA A 178 15.13 11.00 -16.21
N VAL A 179 14.04 11.57 -16.75
CA VAL A 179 14.08 12.37 -18.00
C VAL A 179 15.13 13.49 -17.97
N ARG A 180 15.30 14.16 -16.85
CA ARG A 180 16.21 15.31 -16.71
C ARG A 180 17.67 14.94 -16.46
N TYR A 181 17.96 13.67 -16.17
CA TYR A 181 19.28 13.19 -15.75
C TYR A 181 19.85 12.17 -16.71
N ALA A 182 19.03 11.29 -17.24
CA ALA A 182 19.43 10.19 -18.10
C ALA A 182 19.77 10.66 -19.52
N ALA A 183 20.65 9.92 -20.21
CA ALA A 183 20.89 10.09 -21.63
C ALA A 183 19.68 9.63 -22.47
N SER A 184 18.97 8.61 -22.02
CA SER A 184 17.71 8.15 -22.59
C SER A 184 16.90 7.37 -21.56
N VAL A 185 15.57 7.38 -21.70
CA VAL A 185 14.65 6.68 -20.80
C VAL A 185 13.66 5.85 -21.61
N ASP A 186 13.63 4.56 -21.36
CA ASP A 186 12.63 3.65 -21.91
C ASP A 186 11.84 3.03 -20.75
N ILE A 187 10.54 2.77 -20.96
CA ILE A 187 9.67 2.09 -20.01
C ILE A 187 9.04 0.85 -20.63
N SER A 188 9.28 -0.33 -20.05
CA SER A 188 8.79 -1.62 -20.56
C SER A 188 7.53 -2.05 -19.83
N LEU A 189 6.52 -2.45 -20.60
CA LEU A 189 5.21 -2.87 -20.09
C LEU A 189 4.77 -4.17 -20.79
N ARG A 190 4.36 -5.15 -19.98
CA ARG A 190 3.73 -6.39 -20.50
C ARG A 190 2.23 -6.23 -20.75
N ARG A 191 1.56 -5.20 -20.16
CA ARG A 191 0.10 -4.96 -20.26
C ARG A 191 -0.22 -3.47 -20.20
N GLY A 192 -1.41 -3.09 -20.63
CA GLY A 192 -1.88 -1.71 -20.55
C GLY A 192 -2.42 -1.32 -19.17
N TYR A 193 -2.44 -0.04 -18.92
CA TYR A 193 -2.91 0.58 -17.67
C TYR A 193 -3.88 1.71 -17.96
N HIS A 194 -4.79 1.98 -17.00
CA HIS A 194 -5.56 3.22 -16.99
C HIS A 194 -4.77 4.30 -16.26
N PHE A 195 -4.68 5.47 -16.86
CA PHE A 195 -4.02 6.65 -16.29
C PHE A 195 -5.05 7.64 -15.80
N LEU A 196 -4.81 8.22 -14.61
CA LEU A 196 -5.63 9.27 -14.04
C LEU A 196 -4.78 10.50 -13.75
N PRO A 197 -5.25 11.72 -14.08
CA PRO A 197 -4.57 12.94 -13.66
C PRO A 197 -4.75 13.15 -12.15
N LYS A 198 -3.74 13.71 -11.49
CA LYS A 198 -3.87 14.09 -10.07
C LYS A 198 -4.86 15.27 -9.90
N PHE A 199 -4.91 16.18 -10.85
CA PHE A 199 -5.76 17.37 -10.80
C PHE A 199 -6.68 17.47 -12.00
N VAL A 200 -7.92 17.90 -11.75
CA VAL A 200 -8.89 18.32 -12.78
C VAL A 200 -9.40 19.71 -12.40
N LYS A 201 -9.18 20.70 -13.26
CA LYS A 201 -9.52 22.11 -12.99
C LYS A 201 -9.04 22.61 -11.62
N GLY A 202 -7.77 22.30 -11.27
CA GLY A 202 -7.14 22.70 -10.01
C GLY A 202 -7.58 21.93 -8.76
N ARG A 203 -8.49 20.96 -8.88
CA ARG A 203 -8.97 20.14 -7.74
C ARG A 203 -8.43 18.73 -7.83
N PRO A 204 -8.05 18.09 -6.71
CA PRO A 204 -7.68 16.69 -6.68
C PRO A 204 -8.81 15.80 -7.23
N ILE A 205 -8.47 14.88 -8.15
CA ILE A 205 -9.47 14.03 -8.83
C ILE A 205 -10.26 13.15 -7.86
N ASP A 206 -9.62 12.69 -6.81
CA ASP A 206 -10.22 11.80 -5.80
C ASP A 206 -11.26 12.52 -4.90
N THR A 207 -11.33 13.86 -4.97
CA THR A 207 -12.34 14.68 -4.28
C THR A 207 -13.56 14.99 -5.16
N LEU A 208 -13.50 14.70 -6.46
CA LEU A 208 -14.56 15.05 -7.41
C LEU A 208 -15.62 13.96 -7.57
N GLY A 209 -15.40 12.76 -7.04
CA GLY A 209 -16.30 11.63 -7.15
C GLY A 209 -17.32 11.53 -6.01
N GLY A 210 -18.39 10.73 -6.23
CA GLY A 210 -19.30 10.32 -5.15
C GLY A 210 -20.62 11.11 -5.06
N LEU A 211 -20.84 12.14 -5.88
CA LEU A 211 -22.08 12.91 -5.90
C LEU A 211 -23.27 12.10 -6.45
N VAL A 212 -23.03 11.18 -7.38
CA VAL A 212 -24.07 10.33 -7.98
C VAL A 212 -23.71 8.86 -7.79
N LYS A 213 -24.61 8.09 -7.18
CA LYS A 213 -24.50 6.65 -7.04
C LYS A 213 -25.05 5.97 -8.29
N LEU A 214 -24.19 5.62 -9.21
CA LEU A 214 -24.53 4.85 -10.41
C LEU A 214 -24.35 3.34 -10.17
N PRO A 215 -25.13 2.47 -10.83
CA PRO A 215 -24.81 1.05 -10.92
C PRO A 215 -23.38 0.84 -11.44
N ARG A 216 -22.68 -0.16 -10.90
CA ARG A 216 -21.24 -0.39 -11.14
C ARG A 216 -20.85 -0.31 -12.63
N ARG A 217 -21.53 -1.07 -13.51
CA ARG A 217 -21.19 -1.11 -14.95
C ARG A 217 -21.35 0.25 -15.62
N LEU A 218 -22.41 0.97 -15.26
CA LEU A 218 -22.65 2.32 -15.78
C LEU A 218 -21.61 3.31 -15.25
N LYS A 219 -21.26 3.20 -13.96
CA LYS A 219 -20.19 4.00 -13.38
C LYS A 219 -18.85 3.76 -14.09
N GLN A 220 -18.46 2.50 -14.32
CA GLN A 220 -17.23 2.17 -15.04
C GLN A 220 -17.21 2.76 -16.45
N ALA A 221 -18.34 2.69 -17.18
CA ALA A 221 -18.45 3.23 -18.53
C ALA A 221 -18.35 4.77 -18.55
N VAL A 222 -19.10 5.45 -17.66
CA VAL A 222 -19.10 6.91 -17.56
C VAL A 222 -17.73 7.43 -17.11
N ASP A 223 -17.16 6.86 -16.04
CA ASP A 223 -15.84 7.27 -15.54
C ASP A 223 -14.75 6.98 -16.59
N GLY A 224 -14.85 5.85 -17.30
CA GLY A 224 -13.92 5.50 -18.39
C GLY A 224 -13.98 6.50 -19.54
N LEU A 225 -15.18 6.94 -19.94
CA LEU A 225 -15.34 8.00 -20.95
C LEU A 225 -14.76 9.32 -20.47
N ILE A 226 -15.06 9.72 -19.23
CA ILE A 226 -14.51 10.95 -18.64
C ILE A 226 -12.98 10.91 -18.61
N VAL A 227 -12.40 9.80 -18.15
CA VAL A 227 -10.94 9.63 -18.13
C VAL A 227 -10.35 9.74 -19.53
N ARG A 228 -10.96 9.08 -20.53
CA ARG A 228 -10.52 9.17 -21.92
C ARG A 228 -10.60 10.61 -22.47
N LEU A 229 -11.60 11.36 -22.10
CA LEU A 229 -11.71 12.79 -22.50
C LEU A 229 -10.65 13.66 -21.81
N LEU A 230 -10.24 13.30 -20.58
CA LEU A 230 -9.26 14.09 -19.82
C LEU A 230 -7.79 13.81 -20.20
N VAL A 231 -7.46 12.57 -20.52
CA VAL A 231 -6.05 12.14 -20.73
C VAL A 231 -5.78 11.47 -22.07
N GLY A 232 -6.79 11.27 -22.92
CA GLY A 232 -6.67 10.55 -24.20
C GLY A 232 -6.65 9.03 -24.01
N SER A 233 -6.32 8.30 -25.09
CA SER A 233 -6.07 6.86 -25.04
C SER A 233 -4.59 6.59 -24.76
N PRO A 234 -4.24 5.64 -23.86
CA PRO A 234 -2.84 5.23 -23.71
C PRO A 234 -2.18 4.79 -25.02
N THR A 235 -2.95 4.27 -25.97
CA THR A 235 -2.46 3.86 -27.30
C THR A 235 -1.95 5.04 -28.14
N ASP A 236 -2.45 6.25 -27.92
CA ASP A 236 -2.02 7.45 -28.62
C ASP A 236 -0.58 7.85 -28.23
N TYR A 237 -0.08 7.29 -27.13
CA TYR A 237 1.28 7.49 -26.58
C TYR A 237 2.19 6.25 -26.75
N GLY A 238 1.82 5.29 -27.63
CA GLY A 238 2.59 4.07 -27.85
C GLY A 238 2.46 2.98 -26.78
N LEU A 239 1.62 3.19 -25.76
CA LEU A 239 1.38 2.22 -24.70
C LEU A 239 0.38 1.14 -25.15
N PRO A 240 0.44 -0.08 -24.59
CA PRO A 240 -0.60 -1.09 -24.83
C PRO A 240 -1.98 -0.62 -24.34
N ALA A 241 -3.03 -1.03 -25.06
CA ALA A 241 -4.39 -0.82 -24.59
C ALA A 241 -4.64 -1.56 -23.25
N PRO A 242 -5.38 -0.95 -22.29
CA PRO A 242 -5.80 -1.67 -21.09
C PRO A 242 -6.64 -2.90 -21.46
N ASP A 243 -6.32 -4.05 -20.88
CA ASP A 243 -7.00 -5.33 -21.06
C ASP A 243 -8.11 -5.58 -20.03
N HIS A 244 -8.47 -4.56 -19.26
CA HIS A 244 -9.43 -4.57 -18.17
C HIS A 244 -10.21 -3.25 -18.11
N ARG A 245 -11.33 -3.25 -17.39
CA ARG A 245 -12.11 -2.03 -17.18
C ARG A 245 -11.52 -1.19 -16.04
N LEU A 246 -11.84 0.10 -16.07
CA LEU A 246 -11.46 1.01 -14.99
C LEU A 246 -11.91 0.48 -13.62
N TYR A 247 -11.03 0.55 -12.61
CA TYR A 247 -11.19 0.02 -11.25
C TYR A 247 -11.07 -1.51 -11.08
N GLU A 248 -10.88 -2.29 -12.13
CA GLU A 248 -10.56 -3.71 -12.02
C GLU A 248 -9.06 -3.97 -11.72
N SER A 249 -8.27 -2.92 -11.80
CA SER A 249 -6.90 -2.83 -11.28
C SER A 249 -6.65 -1.43 -10.72
N HIS A 250 -5.54 -1.27 -10.01
CA HIS A 250 -5.15 0.06 -9.50
C HIS A 250 -4.68 0.94 -10.67
N PRO A 251 -5.29 2.11 -10.91
CA PRO A 251 -4.86 3.01 -11.98
C PRO A 251 -3.52 3.67 -11.66
N VAL A 252 -2.82 4.13 -12.68
CA VAL A 252 -1.61 4.95 -12.53
C VAL A 252 -2.00 6.42 -12.38
N LEU A 253 -1.63 7.05 -11.26
CA LEU A 253 -1.92 8.45 -10.97
C LEU A 253 -0.72 9.33 -11.32
N ASN A 254 -0.28 9.24 -12.57
CA ASN A 254 0.81 10.04 -13.11
C ASN A 254 0.56 10.38 -14.59
N SER A 255 -0.01 11.55 -14.86
CA SER A 255 -0.21 12.03 -16.25
C SER A 255 1.05 12.64 -16.86
N LEU A 256 2.10 12.93 -16.07
CA LEU A 256 3.37 13.44 -16.60
C LEU A 256 4.07 12.37 -17.44
N LEU A 257 3.90 11.09 -17.12
CA LEU A 257 4.41 10.01 -17.95
C LEU A 257 3.87 10.11 -19.39
N LEU A 258 2.55 10.34 -19.54
CA LEU A 258 1.93 10.50 -20.87
C LEU A 258 2.46 11.73 -21.60
N HIS A 259 2.71 12.82 -20.88
CA HIS A 259 3.31 14.04 -21.43
C HIS A 259 4.72 13.76 -22.00
N HIS A 260 5.59 13.10 -21.24
CA HIS A 260 6.95 12.76 -21.69
C HIS A 260 6.98 11.69 -22.80
N LEU A 261 6.03 10.76 -22.80
CA LEU A 261 5.84 9.85 -23.94
C LEU A 261 5.43 10.61 -25.21
N GLY A 262 4.50 11.57 -25.09
CA GLY A 262 4.07 12.43 -26.21
C GLY A 262 5.17 13.34 -26.74
N HIS A 263 6.13 13.76 -25.93
CA HIS A 263 7.30 14.55 -26.33
C HIS A 263 8.45 13.68 -26.88
N GLY A 264 8.40 12.35 -26.70
CA GLY A 264 9.49 11.44 -27.07
C GLY A 264 10.66 11.42 -26.09
N ASP A 265 10.53 12.07 -24.92
CA ASP A 265 11.52 12.03 -23.84
C ASP A 265 11.61 10.64 -23.18
N ILE A 266 10.50 9.90 -23.18
CA ILE A 266 10.38 8.51 -22.75
C ILE A 266 9.83 7.70 -23.91
N ARG A 267 10.37 6.49 -24.12
CA ARG A 267 9.87 5.53 -25.13
C ARG A 267 9.18 4.37 -24.45
N ALA A 268 7.99 4.02 -24.94
CA ALA A 268 7.30 2.81 -24.51
C ALA A 268 7.90 1.58 -25.20
N ARG A 269 8.16 0.52 -24.42
CA ARG A 269 8.66 -0.78 -24.91
C ARG A 269 7.70 -1.89 -24.49
N ARG A 270 7.67 -2.97 -25.27
CA ARG A 270 6.97 -4.21 -24.90
C ARG A 270 7.71 -4.93 -23.77
N ASP A 271 7.17 -6.07 -23.33
CA ASP A 271 7.81 -6.88 -22.28
C ASP A 271 9.24 -7.31 -22.67
N VAL A 272 10.11 -7.46 -21.68
CA VAL A 272 11.49 -7.90 -21.89
C VAL A 272 11.48 -9.39 -22.28
N ALA A 273 12.00 -9.70 -23.47
CA ALA A 273 12.05 -11.06 -24.01
C ALA A 273 13.40 -11.73 -23.83
N ALA A 274 14.50 -10.97 -23.90
CA ALA A 274 15.86 -11.49 -23.69
C ALA A 274 16.82 -10.37 -23.27
N VAL A 275 17.86 -10.74 -22.52
CA VAL A 275 18.92 -9.83 -22.07
C VAL A 275 20.27 -10.47 -22.32
N GLU A 276 21.17 -9.76 -23.02
CA GLU A 276 22.54 -10.19 -23.26
C GLU A 276 23.51 -9.00 -23.10
N GLY A 277 24.34 -9.07 -22.06
CA GLY A 277 25.21 -7.93 -21.74
C GLY A 277 24.39 -6.68 -21.36
N GLN A 278 24.56 -5.61 -22.11
CA GLN A 278 23.75 -4.37 -21.97
C GLN A 278 22.57 -4.31 -22.95
N SER A 279 22.51 -5.26 -23.90
CA SER A 279 21.44 -5.33 -24.90
C SER A 279 20.20 -6.00 -24.31
N VAL A 280 19.05 -5.36 -24.54
CA VAL A 280 17.73 -5.88 -24.15
C VAL A 280 16.87 -5.99 -25.39
N ARG A 281 16.32 -7.18 -25.65
CA ARG A 281 15.35 -7.43 -26.71
C ARG A 281 13.96 -7.54 -26.13
N PHE A 282 13.00 -6.90 -26.77
CA PHE A 282 11.60 -6.85 -26.36
C PHE A 282 10.74 -7.86 -27.13
N ALA A 283 9.52 -8.10 -26.64
CA ALA A 283 8.61 -9.10 -27.19
C ALA A 283 8.11 -8.81 -28.62
N ASP A 284 8.24 -7.58 -29.10
CA ASP A 284 7.95 -7.15 -30.48
C ASP A 284 9.15 -7.28 -31.40
N GLY A 285 10.30 -7.76 -30.91
CA GLY A 285 11.54 -7.92 -31.69
C GLY A 285 12.45 -6.68 -31.68
N GLU A 286 11.98 -5.53 -31.17
CA GLU A 286 12.86 -4.37 -31.00
C GLU A 286 13.96 -4.65 -29.97
N ALA A 287 15.05 -3.89 -30.05
CA ALA A 287 16.16 -3.98 -29.11
C ALA A 287 16.65 -2.59 -28.67
N GLY A 288 17.30 -2.53 -27.51
CA GLY A 288 17.93 -1.33 -26.98
C GLY A 288 19.12 -1.67 -26.09
N GLU A 289 20.02 -0.70 -25.96
CA GLU A 289 21.19 -0.79 -25.09
C GLU A 289 20.96 0.03 -23.82
N TYR A 290 21.25 -0.55 -22.67
CA TYR A 290 21.00 0.09 -21.38
C TYR A 290 22.18 -0.06 -20.42
N ASP A 291 22.43 1.00 -19.64
CA ASP A 291 23.43 1.03 -18.58
C ASP A 291 22.82 0.70 -17.22
N VAL A 292 21.50 0.99 -17.07
CA VAL A 292 20.72 0.75 -15.85
C VAL A 292 19.38 0.13 -16.20
N ILE A 293 19.02 -0.94 -15.50
CA ILE A 293 17.64 -1.48 -15.48
C ILE A 293 17.07 -1.30 -14.07
N VAL A 294 15.90 -0.67 -13.95
CA VAL A 294 15.14 -0.56 -12.72
C VAL A 294 13.91 -1.45 -12.78
N GLN A 295 13.85 -2.48 -11.97
CA GLN A 295 12.68 -3.34 -11.83
C GLN A 295 11.65 -2.66 -10.92
N ALA A 296 10.61 -2.06 -11.50
CA ALA A 296 9.46 -1.50 -10.80
C ALA A 296 8.31 -2.55 -10.74
N THR A 297 8.66 -3.76 -10.35
CA THR A 297 7.83 -4.97 -10.44
C THR A 297 6.97 -5.23 -9.21
N GLY A 298 7.04 -4.35 -8.20
CA GLY A 298 6.19 -4.38 -7.01
C GLY A 298 6.76 -5.19 -5.85
N TYR A 299 5.88 -5.61 -4.95
CA TYR A 299 6.23 -6.20 -3.65
C TYR A 299 5.37 -7.43 -3.38
N VAL A 300 5.88 -8.31 -2.51
CA VAL A 300 5.17 -9.50 -2.01
C VAL A 300 5.05 -9.44 -0.49
N LEU A 301 4.05 -10.12 0.06
CA LEU A 301 3.88 -10.24 1.50
C LEU A 301 4.98 -11.14 2.08
N HIS A 302 5.56 -10.73 3.20
CA HIS A 302 6.65 -11.46 3.84
C HIS A 302 6.64 -11.26 5.36
N TYR A 303 6.47 -12.37 6.09
CA TYR A 303 6.39 -12.40 7.55
C TYR A 303 7.35 -13.49 8.09
N PRO A 304 8.68 -13.28 8.06
CA PRO A 304 9.67 -14.32 8.35
C PRO A 304 9.78 -14.67 9.85
N PHE A 305 9.15 -13.89 10.71
CA PHE A 305 9.20 -14.01 12.17
C PHE A 305 8.04 -14.85 12.74
N ILE A 306 7.17 -15.39 11.91
CA ILE A 306 6.05 -16.25 12.31
C ILE A 306 5.91 -17.42 11.36
N ASP A 307 5.58 -18.60 11.90
CA ASP A 307 5.29 -19.75 11.06
C ASP A 307 4.04 -19.50 10.20
N ARG A 308 4.14 -19.81 8.91
CA ARG A 308 3.08 -19.58 7.93
C ARG A 308 1.77 -20.29 8.28
N SER A 309 1.84 -21.44 8.98
CA SER A 309 0.66 -22.18 9.43
C SER A 309 -0.26 -21.35 10.33
N HIS A 310 0.30 -20.40 11.09
CA HIS A 310 -0.49 -19.49 11.95
C HIS A 310 -1.15 -18.33 11.20
N LEU A 311 -0.82 -18.12 9.92
CA LEU A 311 -1.30 -16.97 9.16
C LEU A 311 -2.59 -17.24 8.35
N ALA A 312 -3.20 -18.42 8.44
CA ALA A 312 -4.27 -18.84 7.53
C ALA A 312 -3.88 -18.64 6.04
N TRP A 313 -2.63 -18.94 5.70
CA TRP A 313 -2.05 -18.69 4.39
C TRP A 313 -1.87 -19.98 3.60
N PRO A 314 -2.79 -20.33 2.68
CA PRO A 314 -2.70 -21.55 1.90
C PRO A 314 -1.42 -21.59 1.07
N GLU A 315 -0.93 -22.81 0.82
CA GLU A 315 0.20 -23.01 -0.08
C GLU A 315 -0.14 -22.49 -1.49
N GLY A 316 0.83 -21.84 -2.14
CA GLY A 316 0.66 -21.23 -3.46
C GLY A 316 -0.25 -20.00 -3.50
N ALA A 317 -0.96 -19.64 -2.43
CA ALA A 317 -1.77 -18.44 -2.41
C ALA A 317 -0.89 -17.17 -2.26
N PRO A 318 -1.22 -16.06 -2.94
CA PRO A 318 -0.44 -14.82 -2.87
C PRO A 318 -0.63 -14.07 -1.55
N ALA A 319 -1.66 -14.40 -0.77
CA ALA A 319 -1.97 -13.74 0.50
C ALA A 319 -2.69 -14.67 1.49
N PRO A 320 -2.58 -14.39 2.81
CA PRO A 320 -3.40 -15.02 3.83
C PRO A 320 -4.90 -14.82 3.59
N ARG A 321 -5.71 -15.81 3.97
CA ARG A 321 -7.17 -15.74 3.94
C ARG A 321 -7.69 -15.29 5.30
N LEU A 322 -7.92 -13.99 5.44
CA LEU A 322 -8.33 -13.37 6.70
C LEU A 322 -9.72 -12.74 6.58
N PHE A 323 -10.53 -12.93 7.61
CA PHE A 323 -11.80 -12.23 7.72
C PHE A 323 -11.55 -10.71 7.81
N LEU A 324 -12.22 -9.94 6.95
CA LEU A 324 -12.01 -8.49 6.79
C LEU A 324 -10.54 -8.11 6.50
N ASN A 325 -9.79 -8.99 5.84
CA ASN A 325 -8.37 -8.82 5.52
C ASN A 325 -7.50 -8.49 6.76
N THR A 326 -7.91 -8.91 7.95
CA THR A 326 -7.19 -8.62 9.20
C THR A 326 -7.28 -9.70 10.26
N MET A 327 -8.46 -10.33 10.44
CA MET A 327 -8.70 -11.27 11.53
C MET A 327 -8.49 -12.70 11.08
N HIS A 328 -7.69 -13.46 11.81
CA HIS A 328 -7.58 -14.90 11.58
C HIS A 328 -8.94 -15.58 11.84
N PRO A 329 -9.45 -16.45 10.94
CA PRO A 329 -10.79 -17.01 11.07
C PRO A 329 -11.02 -17.81 12.37
N GLN A 330 -10.00 -18.52 12.84
CA GLN A 330 -10.09 -19.41 14.00
C GLN A 330 -9.30 -18.92 15.22
N ASP A 331 -8.39 -17.94 15.07
CA ASP A 331 -7.59 -17.41 16.18
C ASP A 331 -8.03 -15.98 16.51
N ASP A 332 -8.33 -15.75 17.80
CA ASP A 332 -8.77 -14.44 18.33
C ASP A 332 -7.61 -13.58 18.83
N SER A 333 -6.38 -14.09 18.71
CA SER A 333 -5.19 -13.45 19.27
C SER A 333 -4.19 -12.99 18.18
N LEU A 334 -4.49 -13.21 16.88
CA LEU A 334 -3.63 -12.81 15.77
C LEU A 334 -4.36 -11.93 14.76
N PHE A 335 -3.78 -10.76 14.48
CA PHE A 335 -4.33 -9.78 13.56
C PHE A 335 -3.26 -9.26 12.60
N LEU A 336 -3.52 -9.29 11.29
CA LEU A 336 -2.66 -8.68 10.28
C LEU A 336 -3.23 -7.30 9.92
N MET A 337 -2.60 -6.25 10.42
CA MET A 337 -3.12 -4.90 10.32
C MET A 337 -2.69 -4.24 9.00
N GLY A 338 -3.67 -3.79 8.22
CA GLY A 338 -3.41 -3.08 6.97
C GLY A 338 -3.04 -3.97 5.78
N MET A 339 -3.25 -5.29 5.88
CA MET A 339 -3.15 -6.20 4.73
C MET A 339 -4.37 -6.01 3.83
N LEU A 340 -4.50 -4.81 3.27
CA LEU A 340 -5.58 -4.46 2.35
C LEU A 340 -5.15 -3.35 1.39
N GLU A 341 -5.65 -3.47 0.16
CA GLU A 341 -5.54 -2.46 -0.87
C GLU A 341 -6.93 -2.02 -1.34
N ALA A 342 -7.09 -0.77 -1.68
CA ALA A 342 -8.34 -0.22 -2.24
C ALA A 342 -8.09 1.14 -2.88
N SER A 343 -8.81 1.46 -3.93
CA SER A 343 -8.85 2.83 -4.46
C SER A 343 -9.63 3.74 -3.51
N GLY A 344 -9.00 4.83 -3.05
CA GLY A 344 -9.63 5.89 -2.26
C GLY A 344 -9.99 5.52 -0.81
N LEU A 345 -9.43 4.46 -0.23
CA LEU A 345 -9.69 4.09 1.16
C LEU A 345 -8.97 5.01 2.16
N GLY A 346 -7.75 5.44 1.83
CA GLY A 346 -6.91 6.27 2.68
C GLY A 346 -6.48 5.62 4.00
N TRP A 347 -5.86 6.42 4.88
CA TRP A 347 -5.48 5.95 6.23
C TRP A 347 -6.68 5.92 7.17
N GLN A 348 -7.69 6.76 6.94
CA GLN A 348 -8.92 6.72 7.73
C GLN A 348 -9.61 5.35 7.64
N GLY A 349 -9.69 4.76 6.44
CA GLY A 349 -10.30 3.44 6.28
C GLY A 349 -9.49 2.33 6.96
N ARG A 350 -8.17 2.47 6.98
CA ARG A 350 -7.26 1.58 7.73
C ARG A 350 -7.38 1.79 9.25
N TYR A 351 -7.63 3.02 9.67
CA TYR A 351 -7.92 3.32 11.08
C TYR A 351 -9.25 2.72 11.53
N GLU A 352 -10.29 2.73 10.67
CA GLU A 352 -11.55 2.03 10.98
C GLU A 352 -11.34 0.51 11.17
N GLN A 353 -10.43 -0.11 10.41
CA GLN A 353 -10.04 -1.50 10.65
C GLN A 353 -9.42 -1.67 12.05
N ALA A 354 -8.48 -0.79 12.42
CA ALA A 354 -7.83 -0.83 13.72
C ALA A 354 -8.81 -0.64 14.89
N ARG A 355 -9.77 0.27 14.74
CA ARG A 355 -10.83 0.52 15.72
C ARG A 355 -11.72 -0.71 15.94
N LEU A 356 -12.04 -1.42 14.85
CA LEU A 356 -12.79 -2.68 14.96
C LEU A 356 -12.00 -3.74 15.74
N VAL A 357 -10.71 -3.92 15.42
CA VAL A 357 -9.84 -4.89 16.09
C VAL A 357 -9.69 -4.55 17.58
N ALA A 358 -9.44 -3.29 17.91
CA ALA A 358 -9.34 -2.84 19.31
C ALA A 358 -10.64 -3.07 20.10
N ALA A 359 -11.79 -2.73 19.51
CA ALA A 359 -13.09 -2.96 20.13
C ALA A 359 -13.41 -4.45 20.29
N TYR A 360 -13.00 -5.28 19.32
CA TYR A 360 -13.15 -6.72 19.41
C TYR A 360 -12.32 -7.31 20.56
N LEU A 361 -11.05 -6.92 20.69
CA LEU A 361 -10.18 -7.33 21.79
C LEU A 361 -10.75 -6.90 23.16
N HIS A 362 -11.19 -5.66 23.26
CA HIS A 362 -11.87 -5.16 24.47
C HIS A 362 -13.14 -5.95 24.77
N GLY A 363 -13.95 -6.20 23.74
CA GLY A 363 -15.20 -6.94 23.86
C GLY A 363 -14.99 -8.41 24.27
N ILE A 364 -13.92 -9.06 23.82
CA ILE A 364 -13.54 -10.41 24.30
C ILE A 364 -13.19 -10.35 25.80
N ALA A 365 -12.34 -9.41 26.19
CA ALA A 365 -11.89 -9.27 27.56
C ALA A 365 -13.04 -8.95 28.54
N THR A 366 -14.09 -8.26 28.09
CA THR A 366 -15.23 -7.83 28.91
C THR A 366 -16.48 -8.70 28.73
N GLY A 367 -16.43 -9.73 27.88
CA GLY A 367 -17.59 -10.59 27.60
C GLY A 367 -18.71 -9.90 26.80
N HIS A 368 -18.38 -8.88 25.99
CA HIS A 368 -19.38 -8.12 25.22
C HIS A 368 -20.09 -9.01 24.19
N PRO A 369 -21.45 -9.03 24.12
CA PRO A 369 -22.21 -9.93 23.24
C PRO A 369 -21.91 -9.71 21.75
N GLY A 370 -21.61 -8.48 21.34
CA GLY A 370 -21.17 -8.15 19.98
C GLY A 370 -19.85 -8.81 19.60
N ALA A 371 -18.92 -8.99 20.53
CA ALA A 371 -17.66 -9.70 20.28
C ALA A 371 -17.92 -11.20 20.08
N ALA A 372 -18.80 -11.81 20.88
CA ALA A 372 -19.20 -13.19 20.71
C ALA A 372 -19.92 -13.43 19.36
N ALA A 373 -20.74 -12.48 18.91
CA ALA A 373 -21.39 -12.54 17.60
C ALA A 373 -20.37 -12.44 16.45
N LEU A 374 -19.43 -11.50 16.54
CA LEU A 374 -18.36 -11.33 15.55
C LEU A 374 -17.44 -12.55 15.49
N ARG A 375 -17.11 -13.17 16.64
CA ARG A 375 -16.36 -14.42 16.73
C ARG A 375 -17.04 -15.54 15.95
N ARG A 376 -18.36 -15.73 16.13
CA ARG A 376 -19.14 -16.74 15.39
C ARG A 376 -19.16 -16.45 13.89
N GLU A 377 -19.39 -15.21 13.48
CA GLU A 377 -19.40 -14.81 12.07
C GLU A 377 -18.03 -15.06 11.43
N LYS A 378 -16.96 -14.64 12.11
CA LYS A 378 -15.58 -14.86 11.69
C LYS A 378 -15.25 -16.36 11.50
N ALA A 379 -15.65 -17.20 12.47
CA ALA A 379 -15.44 -18.65 12.41
C ALA A 379 -16.27 -19.34 11.31
N ALA A 380 -17.44 -18.79 10.98
CA ALA A 380 -18.32 -19.32 9.93
C ALA A 380 -17.93 -18.80 8.52
N TRP A 381 -17.04 -17.82 8.42
CA TRP A 381 -16.64 -17.21 7.14
C TRP A 381 -16.01 -18.23 6.18
N ARG A 382 -16.39 -18.19 4.90
CA ARG A 382 -15.96 -19.13 3.87
C ARG A 382 -15.07 -18.53 2.80
N GLY A 383 -14.59 -17.30 3.00
CA GLY A 383 -13.69 -16.63 2.05
C GLY A 383 -14.39 -15.63 1.13
N GLU A 384 -15.59 -15.15 1.49
CA GLU A 384 -16.31 -14.15 0.73
C GLU A 384 -15.51 -12.86 0.63
N ARG A 385 -15.35 -12.36 -0.60
CA ARG A 385 -14.58 -11.15 -0.87
C ARG A 385 -15.46 -9.90 -0.76
N LEU A 386 -14.87 -8.83 -0.26
CA LEU A 386 -15.50 -7.50 -0.18
C LEU A 386 -15.16 -6.65 -1.41
N ASP A 387 -15.31 -7.24 -2.59
CA ASP A 387 -14.93 -6.65 -3.88
C ASP A 387 -16.00 -5.70 -4.48
N GLY A 388 -17.18 -5.62 -3.87
CA GLY A 388 -18.29 -4.82 -4.39
C GLY A 388 -18.81 -5.29 -5.76
N GLY A 389 -18.47 -6.53 -6.13
CA GLY A 389 -18.80 -7.15 -7.40
C GLY A 389 -17.88 -6.71 -8.56
N TYR A 390 -16.74 -6.06 -8.32
CA TYR A 390 -15.74 -5.80 -9.36
C TYR A 390 -14.96 -7.08 -9.69
N ALA A 391 -14.71 -7.31 -10.97
CA ALA A 391 -13.86 -8.40 -11.44
C ALA A 391 -12.39 -7.95 -11.41
N TYR A 392 -11.79 -7.94 -10.21
CA TYR A 392 -10.39 -7.58 -10.09
C TYR A 392 -9.49 -8.56 -10.86
N LEU A 393 -8.44 -8.01 -11.48
CA LEU A 393 -7.46 -8.81 -12.20
C LEU A 393 -6.81 -9.88 -11.29
N PRO A 394 -6.46 -11.05 -11.83
CA PRO A 394 -5.81 -12.12 -11.07
C PRO A 394 -4.31 -11.82 -10.85
N LEU A 395 -4.00 -10.72 -10.19
CA LEU A 395 -2.66 -10.32 -9.79
C LEU A 395 -2.49 -10.53 -8.29
N ASP A 396 -1.28 -10.88 -7.84
CA ASP A 396 -0.99 -11.20 -6.43
C ASP A 396 -1.47 -10.11 -5.47
N ARG A 397 -1.18 -8.84 -5.78
CA ARG A 397 -1.64 -7.70 -4.97
C ARG A 397 -3.16 -7.53 -4.93
N MET A 398 -3.89 -8.08 -5.91
CA MET A 398 -5.35 -8.00 -5.97
C MET A 398 -6.02 -9.06 -5.07
N ALA A 399 -5.26 -10.00 -4.51
CA ALA A 399 -5.76 -11.02 -3.60
C ALA A 399 -6.34 -10.41 -2.31
N TYR A 400 -5.79 -9.28 -1.85
CA TYR A 400 -6.25 -8.53 -0.68
C TYR A 400 -6.85 -7.16 -1.02
N TYR A 401 -7.27 -6.98 -2.28
CA TYR A 401 -7.95 -5.77 -2.73
C TYR A 401 -9.43 -5.79 -2.34
N VAL A 402 -9.94 -4.66 -1.85
CA VAL A 402 -11.35 -4.51 -1.43
C VAL A 402 -12.01 -3.31 -2.10
N HIS A 403 -13.33 -3.38 -2.25
CA HIS A 403 -14.12 -2.22 -2.63
C HIS A 403 -14.38 -1.33 -1.40
N LYS A 404 -13.90 -0.10 -1.44
CA LYS A 404 -13.93 0.86 -0.33
C LYS A 404 -15.28 0.92 0.40
N ASP A 405 -16.37 1.16 -0.34
CA ASP A 405 -17.68 1.42 0.28
C ASP A 405 -18.28 0.15 0.90
N THR A 406 -18.08 -1.01 0.26
CA THR A 406 -18.50 -2.31 0.79
C THR A 406 -17.72 -2.63 2.05
N TYR A 407 -16.41 -2.44 2.03
CA TYR A 407 -15.53 -2.69 3.17
C TYR A 407 -15.88 -1.80 4.37
N LEU A 408 -15.96 -0.48 4.17
CA LEU A 408 -16.31 0.47 5.24
C LEU A 408 -17.70 0.24 5.81
N ARG A 409 -18.68 -0.14 4.98
CA ARG A 409 -20.04 -0.49 5.45
C ARG A 409 -20.00 -1.72 6.37
N THR A 410 -19.23 -2.74 6.00
CA THR A 410 -19.07 -3.95 6.80
C THR A 410 -18.37 -3.65 8.12
N LEU A 411 -17.25 -2.91 8.10
CA LEU A 411 -16.56 -2.49 9.33
C LEU A 411 -17.51 -1.75 10.27
N ARG A 412 -18.25 -0.75 9.77
CA ARG A 412 -19.17 0.06 10.56
C ARG A 412 -20.36 -0.74 11.14
N ARG A 413 -20.81 -1.79 10.44
CA ARG A 413 -21.81 -2.71 10.97
C ARG A 413 -21.31 -3.39 12.24
N HIS A 414 -20.11 -3.94 12.22
CA HIS A 414 -19.50 -4.61 13.36
C HIS A 414 -19.12 -3.63 14.47
N GLN A 415 -18.58 -2.46 14.13
CA GLN A 415 -18.27 -1.42 15.09
C GLN A 415 -19.52 -1.00 15.88
N ARG A 416 -20.65 -0.77 15.19
CA ARG A 416 -21.93 -0.45 15.87
C ARG A 416 -22.40 -1.57 16.80
N ALA A 417 -22.26 -2.84 16.38
CA ALA A 417 -22.60 -3.99 17.21
C ALA A 417 -21.70 -4.11 18.47
N LEU A 418 -20.52 -3.51 18.44
CA LEU A 418 -19.56 -3.41 19.55
C LEU A 418 -19.66 -2.07 20.31
N GLY A 419 -20.64 -1.22 20.03
CA GLY A 419 -20.83 0.07 20.70
C GLY A 419 -19.76 1.13 20.33
N VAL A 420 -19.01 0.96 19.26
CA VAL A 420 -17.96 1.90 18.84
C VAL A 420 -18.58 3.15 18.21
N PRO A 421 -18.40 4.36 18.79
CA PRO A 421 -18.96 5.59 18.21
C PRO A 421 -18.27 5.94 16.88
N PRO A 422 -18.93 6.71 15.99
CA PRO A 422 -18.28 7.27 14.83
C PRO A 422 -17.06 8.13 15.20
N VAL A 423 -16.08 8.21 14.28
CA VAL A 423 -14.95 9.13 14.46
C VAL A 423 -15.43 10.56 14.26
N THR A 424 -15.17 11.42 15.25
CA THR A 424 -15.36 12.86 15.13
C THR A 424 -14.18 13.47 14.36
N ARG A 425 -14.47 14.35 13.41
CA ARG A 425 -13.40 15.05 12.71
C ARG A 425 -12.74 16.06 13.65
N GLY A 426 -11.43 16.02 13.74
CA GLY A 426 -10.65 17.01 14.48
C GLY A 426 -10.75 18.42 13.87
N ALA A 427 -10.39 19.43 14.64
CA ALA A 427 -10.31 20.80 14.18
C ALA A 427 -9.29 20.94 13.03
N ALA A 428 -9.52 21.90 12.15
CA ALA A 428 -8.52 22.30 11.17
C ALA A 428 -7.23 22.72 11.88
N ARG A 429 -6.09 22.37 11.30
CA ARG A 429 -4.76 22.65 11.86
C ARG A 429 -4.08 23.69 11.00
N PRO A 430 -3.66 24.84 11.57
CA PRO A 430 -2.98 25.92 10.85
C PRO A 430 -1.68 25.50 10.19
#